data_7096b8536cafd2c6ca3bfaadd061d947
#
_entry.id   7096b8536cafd2c6ca3bfaadd061d947
#
_cell.length_a   1.000
_cell.length_b   1.000
_cell.length_c   1.000
_cell.angle_alpha   90.00
_cell.angle_beta   90.00
_cell.angle_gamma   90.00
#
_symmetry.space_group_name_H-M   'P 1'
#
loop_
_entity.id
_entity.type
_entity.pdbx_description
1 polymer ?
#
loop_
_entity_poly.entity_id
_entity_poly.type
_entity_poly.pdbx_seq_one_letter_code
_entity_poly.pdbx_strand_id
1 'polypeptide(L)'
;MATAIRHDWHHDELQALFNLPFPELLFRAAAVHREHFDPAQVQVSTLLSVKTGGCPEDCAYCPQAQRYSTGVNAQKLMDTDAVLAKARQAKAASASRFCMGAAWRSPKDRDIPKVAAMIAGVKALGLETCATLGMLSGEQARALKDAGLDYYNHNLDTAPDYYESIIHTRQYQDRLDTLGHVRDAGLKTCCGGIVGMGETRAQRVGLLLALATLPAHPDSVPINKLVQVAGTPLHGSAELDPFEFVRMIAVARIAMPRSMVRLSAGREAMSDELQALCFLAGANSIFHGDKLLTTGNPESERDMALFARLGLQPMAVQVDADGHDHGGTVHADISADGPGCGCAHAA
;
A
#
# COMPACT_ATOMS: atom_id res chain seq x y z
N MET A 1 11.68 22.98 11.08
CA MET A 1 11.16 22.14 12.16
C MET A 1 10.48 20.94 11.49
N ALA A 2 10.80 19.72 11.93
CA ALA A 2 10.16 18.52 11.35
C ALA A 2 8.65 18.55 11.58
N THR A 3 7.89 18.09 10.57
CA THR A 3 6.43 18.02 10.65
C THR A 3 6.03 17.10 11.81
N ALA A 4 5.25 17.62 12.75
CA ALA A 4 4.80 16.84 13.91
C ALA A 4 3.87 15.71 13.46
N ILE A 5 4.08 14.51 14.03
CA ILE A 5 3.15 13.39 13.83
C ILE A 5 1.92 13.67 14.68
N ARG A 6 0.77 13.70 14.04
CA ARG A 6 -0.52 14.01 14.66
C ARG A 6 -1.49 12.85 14.46
N HIS A 7 -2.27 12.54 15.49
CA HIS A 7 -3.38 11.56 15.44
C HIS A 7 -4.73 12.23 15.76
N ASP A 8 -4.75 13.56 15.89
CA ASP A 8 -5.90 14.38 16.28
C ASP A 8 -6.44 15.22 15.11
N TRP A 9 -6.31 14.73 13.90
CA TRP A 9 -6.85 15.37 12.71
C TRP A 9 -8.38 15.49 12.79
N HIS A 10 -8.90 16.61 12.30
CA HIS A 10 -10.34 16.82 12.12
C HIS A 10 -10.71 16.80 10.64
N HIS A 11 -11.97 16.44 10.35
CA HIS A 11 -12.47 16.35 8.98
C HIS A 11 -12.25 17.65 8.20
N ASP A 12 -12.55 18.80 8.80
CA ASP A 12 -12.43 20.11 8.14
C ASP A 12 -10.99 20.47 7.81
N GLU A 13 -10.00 20.04 8.60
CA GLU A 13 -8.58 20.26 8.32
C GLU A 13 -8.16 19.48 7.07
N LEU A 14 -8.51 18.20 6.97
CA LEU A 14 -8.20 17.40 5.79
C LEU A 14 -8.99 17.86 4.57
N GLN A 15 -10.26 18.27 4.74
CA GLN A 15 -11.07 18.86 3.68
C GLN A 15 -10.45 20.16 3.16
N ALA A 16 -9.92 20.99 4.04
CA ALA A 16 -9.21 22.21 3.66
C ALA A 16 -7.96 21.90 2.83
N LEU A 17 -7.19 20.86 3.18
CA LEU A 17 -6.06 20.39 2.37
C LEU A 17 -6.51 19.95 0.97
N PHE A 18 -7.57 19.15 0.87
CA PHE A 18 -8.14 18.74 -0.43
C PHE A 18 -8.58 19.93 -1.29
N ASN A 19 -9.01 21.03 -0.68
CA ASN A 19 -9.51 22.20 -1.37
C ASN A 19 -8.42 23.22 -1.75
N LEU A 20 -7.18 23.01 -1.31
CA LEU A 20 -6.07 23.87 -1.71
C LEU A 20 -5.92 23.95 -3.25
N PRO A 21 -5.43 25.07 -3.79
CA PRO A 21 -4.93 25.09 -5.16
C PRO A 21 -3.98 23.93 -5.39
N PHE A 22 -4.12 23.23 -6.52
CA PHE A 22 -3.39 21.99 -6.77
C PHE A 22 -1.86 22.13 -6.63
N PRO A 23 -1.21 23.18 -7.19
CA PRO A 23 0.23 23.38 -7.02
C PRO A 23 0.64 23.58 -5.54
N GLU A 24 -0.16 24.28 -4.76
CA GLU A 24 0.10 24.52 -3.33
C GLU A 24 0.03 23.23 -2.53
N LEU A 25 -0.96 22.38 -2.80
CA LEU A 25 -1.08 21.07 -2.16
C LEU A 25 0.13 20.19 -2.47
N LEU A 26 0.54 20.13 -3.74
CA LEU A 26 1.71 19.34 -4.15
C LEU A 26 2.99 19.84 -3.51
N PHE A 27 3.19 21.16 -3.44
CA PHE A 27 4.36 21.75 -2.78
C PHE A 27 4.44 21.34 -1.31
N ARG A 28 3.34 21.44 -0.56
CA ARG A 28 3.29 21.03 0.85
C ARG A 28 3.56 19.53 1.02
N ALA A 29 2.94 18.69 0.21
CA ALA A 29 3.15 17.24 0.26
C ALA A 29 4.60 16.85 -0.07
N ALA A 30 5.19 17.48 -1.10
CA ALA A 30 6.58 17.27 -1.47
C ALA A 30 7.57 17.74 -0.38
N ALA A 31 7.25 18.84 0.33
CA ALA A 31 8.05 19.30 1.46
C ALA A 31 8.02 18.28 2.60
N VAL A 32 6.83 17.83 3.02
CA VAL A 32 6.67 16.79 4.05
C VAL A 32 7.37 15.49 3.65
N HIS A 33 7.27 15.08 2.36
CA HIS A 33 7.95 13.88 1.88
C HIS A 33 9.46 13.95 2.10
N ARG A 34 10.09 15.08 1.73
CA ARG A 34 11.55 15.30 1.87
C ARG A 34 12.04 15.41 3.32
N GLU A 35 11.16 15.74 4.26
CA GLU A 35 11.52 15.75 5.67
C GLU A 35 11.72 14.36 6.26
N HIS A 36 11.09 13.33 5.65
CA HIS A 36 11.04 11.99 6.22
C HIS A 36 11.64 10.91 5.32
N PHE A 37 11.82 11.19 4.03
CA PHE A 37 12.30 10.21 3.04
C PHE A 37 13.22 10.87 2.02
N ASP A 38 14.13 10.09 1.46
CA ASP A 38 14.79 10.44 0.23
C ASP A 38 13.77 10.38 -0.92
N PRO A 39 13.45 11.53 -1.58
CA PRO A 39 12.42 11.58 -2.60
C PRO A 39 12.81 10.83 -3.89
N ALA A 40 14.07 10.44 -4.04
CA ALA A 40 14.54 9.65 -5.17
C ALA A 40 14.37 8.13 -4.94
N GLN A 41 14.05 7.70 -3.72
CA GLN A 41 13.91 6.27 -3.40
C GLN A 41 12.45 5.82 -3.37
N VAL A 42 12.17 4.72 -4.06
CA VAL A 42 10.84 4.11 -4.13
C VAL A 42 10.91 2.65 -3.68
N GLN A 43 10.11 2.29 -2.67
CA GLN A 43 10.00 0.92 -2.22
C GLN A 43 9.31 0.06 -3.30
N VAL A 44 9.94 -1.03 -3.68
CA VAL A 44 9.44 -1.97 -4.66
C VAL A 44 8.96 -3.24 -3.96
N SER A 45 7.69 -3.58 -4.12
CA SER A 45 7.07 -4.77 -3.53
C SER A 45 6.48 -5.65 -4.64
N THR A 46 6.57 -6.98 -4.49
CA THR A 46 5.87 -7.93 -5.37
C THR A 46 4.70 -8.55 -4.63
N LEU A 47 3.57 -8.74 -5.32
CA LEU A 47 2.36 -9.34 -4.78
C LEU A 47 2.04 -10.66 -5.49
N LEU A 48 1.93 -11.74 -4.72
CA LEU A 48 1.51 -13.06 -5.21
C LEU A 48 0.16 -13.44 -4.63
N SER A 49 -0.78 -13.86 -5.49
CA SER A 49 -2.00 -14.54 -5.05
C SER A 49 -1.68 -16.00 -4.70
N VAL A 50 -1.54 -16.29 -3.41
CA VAL A 50 -1.25 -17.66 -2.94
C VAL A 50 -2.51 -18.52 -2.87
N LYS A 51 -3.70 -17.90 -2.89
CA LYS A 51 -5.00 -18.56 -3.04
C LYS A 51 -5.97 -17.60 -3.74
N THR A 52 -6.36 -17.93 -4.95
CA THR A 52 -7.19 -17.09 -5.82
C THR A 52 -8.65 -17.56 -5.79
N GLY A 53 -9.60 -16.60 -5.83
CA GLY A 53 -11.03 -16.84 -6.04
C GLY A 53 -11.75 -17.59 -4.92
N GLY A 54 -13.08 -17.68 -5.05
CA GLY A 54 -13.93 -18.37 -4.09
C GLY A 54 -14.01 -17.70 -2.71
N CYS A 55 -13.83 -16.38 -2.65
CA CYS A 55 -14.03 -15.60 -1.42
C CYS A 55 -15.53 -15.50 -1.12
N PRO A 56 -15.97 -15.77 0.13
CA PRO A 56 -17.39 -15.69 0.48
C PRO A 56 -17.89 -14.26 0.69
N GLU A 57 -16.99 -13.26 0.68
CA GLU A 57 -17.32 -11.84 0.81
C GLU A 57 -18.02 -11.29 -0.44
N ASP A 58 -18.63 -10.09 -0.30
CA ASP A 58 -19.37 -9.43 -1.37
C ASP A 58 -18.83 -8.06 -1.78
N CYS A 59 -17.56 -7.80 -1.48
CA CYS A 59 -16.93 -6.52 -1.85
C CYS A 59 -17.21 -6.18 -3.32
N ALA A 60 -17.95 -5.09 -3.56
CA ALA A 60 -18.52 -4.74 -4.87
C ALA A 60 -17.46 -4.52 -5.99
N TYR A 61 -16.21 -4.27 -5.61
CA TYR A 61 -15.07 -4.10 -6.52
C TYR A 61 -14.30 -5.40 -6.80
N CYS A 62 -14.53 -6.48 -6.01
CA CYS A 62 -13.59 -7.60 -5.96
C CYS A 62 -13.97 -8.74 -6.90
N PRO A 63 -13.15 -9.03 -7.93
CA PRO A 63 -13.43 -10.13 -8.85
C PRO A 63 -13.24 -11.53 -8.24
N GLN A 64 -12.69 -11.63 -7.03
CA GLN A 64 -12.48 -12.91 -6.33
C GLN A 64 -13.69 -13.36 -5.50
N ALA A 65 -14.72 -12.52 -5.39
CA ALA A 65 -15.95 -12.84 -4.68
C ALA A 65 -16.71 -13.97 -5.40
N GLN A 66 -17.05 -15.02 -4.67
CA GLN A 66 -17.70 -16.22 -5.26
C GLN A 66 -19.05 -15.92 -5.92
N ARG A 67 -19.73 -14.89 -5.47
CA ARG A 67 -21.07 -14.49 -5.95
C ARG A 67 -21.04 -13.77 -7.31
N TYR A 68 -19.87 -13.33 -7.79
CA TYR A 68 -19.77 -12.58 -9.04
C TYR A 68 -19.22 -13.44 -10.19
N SER A 69 -19.79 -13.28 -11.37
CA SER A 69 -19.39 -14.00 -12.58
C SER A 69 -18.28 -13.26 -13.31
N THR A 70 -17.06 -13.30 -12.74
CA THR A 70 -15.90 -12.56 -13.24
C THR A 70 -14.89 -13.40 -14.01
N GLY A 71 -15.17 -14.71 -14.19
CA GLY A 71 -14.23 -15.65 -14.80
C GLY A 71 -13.07 -16.08 -13.88
N VAL A 72 -12.98 -15.54 -12.65
CA VAL A 72 -11.96 -15.94 -11.67
C VAL A 72 -12.36 -17.24 -10.99
N ASN A 73 -11.66 -18.32 -11.33
CA ASN A 73 -11.90 -19.64 -10.73
C ASN A 73 -11.26 -19.78 -9.36
N ALA A 74 -11.98 -20.46 -8.45
CA ALA A 74 -11.46 -20.78 -7.13
C ALA A 74 -10.29 -21.78 -7.21
N GLN A 75 -9.17 -21.42 -6.57
CA GLN A 75 -7.97 -22.25 -6.51
C GLN A 75 -7.69 -22.67 -5.07
N LYS A 76 -6.99 -23.79 -4.90
CA LYS A 76 -6.46 -24.21 -3.60
C LYS A 76 -5.28 -23.30 -3.18
N LEU A 77 -4.97 -23.30 -1.87
CA LEU A 77 -3.75 -22.68 -1.37
C LEU A 77 -2.53 -23.32 -2.06
N MET A 78 -1.65 -22.48 -2.60
CA MET A 78 -0.42 -22.90 -3.30
C MET A 78 0.47 -23.75 -2.39
N ASP A 79 1.34 -24.53 -3.00
CA ASP A 79 2.39 -25.24 -2.27
C ASP A 79 3.54 -24.29 -1.93
N THR A 80 4.16 -24.51 -0.76
CA THR A 80 5.20 -23.64 -0.24
C THR A 80 6.38 -23.50 -1.22
N ASP A 81 6.83 -24.59 -1.84
CA ASP A 81 7.94 -24.54 -2.80
C ASP A 81 7.64 -23.66 -4.02
N ALA A 82 6.38 -23.68 -4.51
CA ALA A 82 5.94 -22.83 -5.60
C ALA A 82 5.96 -21.35 -5.20
N VAL A 83 5.55 -21.01 -3.96
CA VAL A 83 5.62 -19.65 -3.41
C VAL A 83 7.07 -19.19 -3.31
N LEU A 84 7.95 -20.02 -2.77
CA LEU A 84 9.38 -19.71 -2.62
C LEU A 84 10.09 -19.54 -3.97
N ALA A 85 9.70 -20.29 -5.01
CA ALA A 85 10.21 -20.08 -6.36
C ALA A 85 9.85 -18.70 -6.88
N LYS A 86 8.60 -18.22 -6.65
CA LYS A 86 8.14 -16.87 -7.01
C LYS A 86 8.85 -15.79 -6.18
N ALA A 87 9.08 -16.03 -4.89
CA ALA A 87 9.82 -15.09 -4.04
C ALA A 87 11.28 -14.91 -4.49
N ARG A 88 11.97 -15.99 -4.94
CA ARG A 88 13.30 -15.87 -5.52
C ARG A 88 13.32 -15.06 -6.81
N GLN A 89 12.29 -15.23 -7.68
CA GLN A 89 12.14 -14.43 -8.89
C GLN A 89 11.93 -12.93 -8.54
N ALA A 90 11.06 -12.64 -7.57
CA ALA A 90 10.82 -11.28 -7.10
C ALA A 90 12.11 -10.62 -6.57
N LYS A 91 12.89 -11.34 -5.75
CA LYS A 91 14.18 -10.87 -5.23
C LYS A 91 15.16 -10.56 -6.37
N ALA A 92 15.26 -11.43 -7.37
CA ALA A 92 16.11 -11.23 -8.54
C ALA A 92 15.68 -10.00 -9.37
N ALA A 93 14.38 -9.64 -9.32
CA ALA A 93 13.82 -8.44 -9.93
C ALA A 93 13.85 -7.20 -9.00
N SER A 94 14.74 -7.17 -8.01
CA SER A 94 14.97 -6.05 -7.08
C SER A 94 13.79 -5.70 -6.16
N ALA A 95 12.85 -6.62 -5.94
CA ALA A 95 11.84 -6.43 -4.91
C ALA A 95 12.48 -6.49 -3.52
N SER A 96 12.16 -5.52 -2.67
CA SER A 96 12.55 -5.52 -1.25
C SER A 96 11.52 -6.21 -0.37
N ARG A 97 10.26 -6.28 -0.81
CA ARG A 97 9.15 -6.87 -0.07
C ARG A 97 8.36 -7.85 -0.94
N PHE A 98 7.97 -8.98 -0.33
CA PHE A 98 7.12 -9.98 -0.97
C PHE A 98 5.80 -10.11 -0.21
N CYS A 99 4.70 -9.77 -0.89
CA CYS A 99 3.36 -9.78 -0.35
C CYS A 99 2.61 -11.04 -0.82
N MET A 100 1.94 -11.73 0.11
CA MET A 100 1.17 -12.95 -0.14
C MET A 100 -0.32 -12.69 0.13
N GLY A 101 -1.15 -12.75 -0.90
CA GLY A 101 -2.59 -12.52 -0.79
C GLY A 101 -3.39 -13.81 -0.94
N ALA A 102 -4.39 -14.04 -0.08
CA ALA A 102 -5.34 -15.14 -0.18
C ALA A 102 -6.78 -14.65 -0.17
N ALA A 103 -7.61 -15.14 -1.09
CA ALA A 103 -9.02 -14.81 -1.19
C ALA A 103 -9.83 -15.53 -0.09
N TRP A 104 -9.69 -15.05 1.15
CA TRP A 104 -10.41 -15.53 2.32
C TRP A 104 -11.17 -14.39 3.02
N ARG A 105 -12.28 -14.74 3.68
CA ARG A 105 -12.87 -13.90 4.72
C ARG A 105 -11.97 -13.85 5.95
N SER A 106 -11.50 -15.03 6.37
CA SER A 106 -10.57 -15.30 7.46
C SER A 106 -9.86 -16.63 7.17
N PRO A 107 -8.57 -16.79 7.45
CA PRO A 107 -7.92 -18.08 7.36
C PRO A 107 -8.51 -19.05 8.39
N LYS A 108 -8.54 -20.33 8.07
CA LYS A 108 -8.85 -21.38 9.06
C LYS A 108 -7.57 -21.73 9.81
N ASP A 109 -7.68 -22.10 11.09
CA ASP A 109 -6.50 -22.43 11.92
C ASP A 109 -5.64 -23.54 11.30
N ARG A 110 -6.27 -24.51 10.63
CA ARG A 110 -5.56 -25.57 9.90
C ARG A 110 -4.71 -25.07 8.73
N ASP A 111 -4.97 -23.87 8.21
CA ASP A 111 -4.23 -23.29 7.09
C ASP A 111 -3.05 -22.44 7.58
N ILE A 112 -3.07 -21.99 8.84
CA ILE A 112 -2.03 -21.15 9.44
C ILE A 112 -0.65 -21.80 9.40
N PRO A 113 -0.45 -23.08 9.74
CA PRO A 113 0.89 -23.69 9.67
C PRO A 113 1.50 -23.67 8.27
N LYS A 114 0.69 -23.87 7.22
CA LYS A 114 1.19 -23.82 5.83
C LYS A 114 1.58 -22.39 5.43
N VAL A 115 0.76 -21.38 5.81
CA VAL A 115 1.08 -19.97 5.57
C VAL A 115 2.33 -19.54 6.36
N ALA A 116 2.46 -19.97 7.61
CA ALA A 116 3.63 -19.72 8.45
C ALA A 116 4.92 -20.27 7.81
N ALA A 117 4.87 -21.48 7.24
CA ALA A 117 6.00 -22.05 6.50
C ALA A 117 6.36 -21.22 5.25
N MET A 118 5.38 -20.68 4.51
CA MET A 118 5.64 -19.77 3.40
C MET A 118 6.33 -18.50 3.88
N ILE A 119 5.83 -17.87 4.95
CA ILE A 119 6.39 -16.65 5.54
C ILE A 119 7.84 -16.88 5.96
N ALA A 120 8.10 -17.92 6.75
CA ALA A 120 9.46 -18.26 7.22
C ALA A 120 10.42 -18.49 6.05
N GLY A 121 9.98 -19.19 5.00
CA GLY A 121 10.77 -19.41 3.81
C GLY A 121 11.07 -18.14 3.02
N VAL A 122 10.10 -17.23 2.88
CA VAL A 122 10.31 -15.92 2.22
C VAL A 122 11.26 -15.05 3.06
N LYS A 123 11.09 -15.02 4.39
CA LYS A 123 11.98 -14.30 5.31
C LYS A 123 13.42 -14.79 5.21
N ALA A 124 13.62 -16.10 5.12
CA ALA A 124 14.95 -16.72 4.95
C ALA A 124 15.63 -16.34 3.61
N LEU A 125 14.88 -15.86 2.62
CA LEU A 125 15.45 -15.28 1.40
C LEU A 125 15.94 -13.83 1.60
N GLY A 126 15.74 -13.21 2.77
CA GLY A 126 16.10 -11.81 3.05
C GLY A 126 15.15 -10.81 2.45
N LEU A 127 13.88 -11.18 2.27
CA LEU A 127 12.81 -10.27 1.84
C LEU A 127 11.97 -9.85 3.05
N GLU A 128 11.50 -8.60 3.08
CA GLU A 128 10.38 -8.24 3.95
C GLU A 128 9.14 -9.05 3.55
N THR A 129 8.39 -9.50 4.55
CA THR A 129 7.19 -10.31 4.34
C THR A 129 5.93 -9.50 4.61
N CYS A 130 4.93 -9.63 3.74
CA CYS A 130 3.61 -9.05 3.95
C CYS A 130 2.53 -10.09 3.61
N ALA A 131 1.45 -10.13 4.38
CA ALA A 131 0.34 -11.03 4.13
C ALA A 131 -1.01 -10.31 4.13
N THR A 132 -1.93 -10.76 3.26
CA THR A 132 -3.33 -10.31 3.16
C THR A 132 -4.21 -11.55 3.15
N LEU A 133 -4.72 -11.95 4.30
CA LEU A 133 -5.42 -13.23 4.48
C LEU A 133 -6.89 -13.06 4.92
N GLY A 134 -7.40 -11.83 4.90
CA GLY A 134 -8.70 -11.48 5.47
C GLY A 134 -8.60 -11.10 6.95
N MET A 135 -9.64 -11.35 7.73
CA MET A 135 -9.66 -11.06 9.17
C MET A 135 -8.76 -12.04 9.94
N LEU A 136 -8.08 -11.57 10.97
CA LEU A 136 -7.27 -12.40 11.87
C LEU A 136 -7.81 -12.34 13.31
N SER A 137 -7.76 -13.46 14.01
CA SER A 137 -7.78 -13.45 15.46
C SER A 137 -6.43 -13.04 16.04
N GLY A 138 -6.39 -12.63 17.31
CA GLY A 138 -5.13 -12.30 17.99
C GLY A 138 -4.15 -13.49 18.06
N GLU A 139 -4.66 -14.73 18.16
CA GLU A 139 -3.82 -15.95 18.15
C GLU A 139 -3.21 -16.18 16.77
N GLN A 140 -4.00 -16.03 15.70
CA GLN A 140 -3.50 -16.15 14.33
C GLN A 140 -2.45 -15.06 14.02
N ALA A 141 -2.70 -13.81 14.45
CA ALA A 141 -1.74 -12.72 14.26
C ALA A 141 -0.39 -13.01 14.96
N ARG A 142 -0.42 -13.50 16.21
CA ARG A 142 0.81 -13.91 16.94
C ARG A 142 1.52 -15.05 16.24
N ALA A 143 0.81 -16.10 15.82
CA ALA A 143 1.40 -17.24 15.12
C ALA A 143 2.11 -16.84 13.81
N LEU A 144 1.54 -15.88 13.07
CA LEU A 144 2.18 -15.35 11.86
C LEU A 144 3.38 -14.45 12.18
N LYS A 145 3.32 -13.66 13.28
CA LYS A 145 4.48 -12.89 13.78
C LYS A 145 5.63 -13.80 14.16
N ASP A 146 5.35 -14.86 14.90
CA ASP A 146 6.36 -15.84 15.33
C ASP A 146 7.02 -16.57 14.14
N ALA A 147 6.29 -16.71 13.02
CA ALA A 147 6.83 -17.23 11.77
C ALA A 147 7.69 -16.21 10.98
N GLY A 148 7.82 -14.97 11.47
CA GLY A 148 8.64 -13.93 10.84
C GLY A 148 7.87 -12.99 9.91
N LEU A 149 6.53 -12.88 10.05
CA LEU A 149 5.77 -11.89 9.30
C LEU A 149 6.13 -10.47 9.77
N ASP A 150 6.44 -9.59 8.82
CA ASP A 150 6.75 -8.18 9.11
C ASP A 150 5.50 -7.30 9.04
N TYR A 151 4.71 -7.46 7.98
CA TYR A 151 3.53 -6.62 7.71
C TYR A 151 2.28 -7.44 7.52
N TYR A 152 1.16 -6.93 8.01
CA TYR A 152 -0.15 -7.45 7.67
C TYR A 152 -0.98 -6.39 6.93
N ASN A 153 -1.47 -6.72 5.73
CA ASN A 153 -2.34 -5.84 4.96
C ASN A 153 -3.80 -6.13 5.28
N HIS A 154 -4.49 -5.10 5.75
CA HIS A 154 -5.94 -5.13 5.95
C HIS A 154 -6.52 -3.74 5.72
N ASN A 155 -6.98 -3.46 4.51
CA ASN A 155 -7.47 -2.15 4.12
C ASN A 155 -8.80 -1.80 4.80
N LEU A 156 -9.05 -0.53 5.08
CA LEU A 156 -10.37 0.00 5.42
C LEU A 156 -11.29 0.07 4.20
N ASP A 157 -10.73 0.04 3.02
CA ASP A 157 -11.31 0.10 1.68
C ASP A 157 -11.92 1.47 1.34
N THR A 158 -12.80 2.02 2.18
CA THR A 158 -13.45 3.32 1.98
C THR A 158 -13.76 4.01 3.33
N ALA A 159 -14.44 5.14 3.30
CA ALA A 159 -14.90 5.84 4.51
C ALA A 159 -15.95 5.03 5.30
N PRO A 160 -16.05 5.22 6.63
CA PRO A 160 -17.02 4.51 7.45
C PRO A 160 -18.47 4.67 6.98
N ASP A 161 -18.85 5.88 6.57
CA ASP A 161 -20.20 6.24 6.11
C ASP A 161 -20.52 5.76 4.69
N TYR A 162 -19.53 5.33 3.93
CA TYR A 162 -19.71 4.77 2.58
C TYR A 162 -19.50 3.25 2.53
N TYR A 163 -19.01 2.64 3.61
CA TYR A 163 -18.61 1.24 3.67
C TYR A 163 -19.74 0.27 3.34
N GLU A 164 -20.93 0.49 3.92
CA GLU A 164 -22.10 -0.35 3.69
C GLU A 164 -22.65 -0.29 2.26
N SER A 165 -22.29 0.74 1.48
CA SER A 165 -22.61 0.81 0.04
C SER A 165 -21.75 -0.14 -0.80
N ILE A 166 -20.63 -0.61 -0.25
CA ILE A 166 -19.61 -1.40 -0.97
C ILE A 166 -19.54 -2.84 -0.45
N ILE A 167 -19.74 -3.07 0.85
CA ILE A 167 -19.56 -4.38 1.49
C ILE A 167 -20.65 -4.59 2.54
N HIS A 168 -21.38 -5.73 2.45
CA HIS A 168 -22.48 -6.08 3.37
C HIS A 168 -22.17 -7.33 4.20
N THR A 169 -21.22 -8.15 3.79
CA THR A 169 -20.90 -9.44 4.45
C THR A 169 -20.06 -9.29 5.71
N ARG A 170 -19.52 -8.10 5.98
CA ARG A 170 -18.83 -7.75 7.23
C ARG A 170 -19.01 -6.27 7.55
N GLN A 171 -18.81 -5.93 8.80
CA GLN A 171 -18.91 -4.55 9.29
C GLN A 171 -17.56 -3.82 9.18
N TYR A 172 -17.61 -2.49 9.21
CA TYR A 172 -16.39 -1.66 9.25
C TYR A 172 -15.57 -1.95 10.53
N GLN A 173 -16.25 -2.23 11.65
CA GLN A 173 -15.59 -2.56 12.92
C GLN A 173 -14.74 -3.83 12.82
N ASP A 174 -15.16 -4.86 12.06
CA ASP A 174 -14.37 -6.08 11.84
C ASP A 174 -12.97 -5.78 11.27
N ARG A 175 -12.85 -4.71 10.49
CA ARG A 175 -11.56 -4.26 9.96
C ARG A 175 -10.71 -3.60 11.02
N LEU A 176 -11.30 -2.74 11.83
CA LEU A 176 -10.61 -2.07 12.94
C LEU A 176 -10.14 -3.09 13.98
N ASP A 177 -10.95 -4.08 14.31
CA ASP A 177 -10.61 -5.17 15.24
C ASP A 177 -9.43 -5.99 14.73
N THR A 178 -9.44 -6.34 13.43
CA THR A 178 -8.30 -7.03 12.81
C THR A 178 -7.01 -6.20 12.89
N LEU A 179 -7.08 -4.89 12.61
CA LEU A 179 -5.92 -3.99 12.76
C LEU A 179 -5.45 -3.88 14.22
N GLY A 180 -6.39 -3.95 15.18
CA GLY A 180 -6.08 -4.07 16.60
C GLY A 180 -5.26 -5.32 16.89
N HIS A 181 -5.76 -6.50 16.51
CA HIS A 181 -5.06 -7.78 16.70
C HIS A 181 -3.67 -7.79 16.06
N VAL A 182 -3.52 -7.17 14.88
CA VAL A 182 -2.24 -7.04 14.16
C VAL A 182 -1.24 -6.20 14.97
N ARG A 183 -1.67 -5.04 15.47
CA ARG A 183 -0.81 -4.17 16.31
C ARG A 183 -0.44 -4.84 17.63
N ASP A 184 -1.41 -5.48 18.31
CA ASP A 184 -1.20 -6.16 19.58
C ASP A 184 -0.21 -7.34 19.45
N ALA A 185 -0.13 -7.94 18.27
CA ALA A 185 0.86 -8.95 17.95
C ALA A 185 2.25 -8.37 17.58
N GLY A 186 2.42 -7.04 17.56
CA GLY A 186 3.67 -6.38 17.19
C GLY A 186 4.00 -6.47 15.70
N LEU A 187 3.00 -6.66 14.83
CA LEU A 187 3.12 -6.60 13.39
C LEU A 187 3.00 -5.15 12.89
N LYS A 188 3.75 -4.81 11.87
CA LYS A 188 3.57 -3.56 11.13
C LYS A 188 2.28 -3.62 10.32
N THR A 189 1.55 -2.49 10.24
CA THR A 189 0.28 -2.43 9.53
C THR A 189 0.45 -1.87 8.12
N CYS A 190 -0.18 -2.55 7.15
CA CYS A 190 -0.40 -2.03 5.81
C CYS A 190 -1.90 -1.82 5.64
N CYS A 191 -2.35 -0.57 5.62
CA CYS A 191 -3.78 -0.24 5.61
C CYS A 191 -4.04 1.01 4.80
N GLY A 192 -4.96 0.93 3.86
CA GLY A 192 -5.36 2.01 2.97
C GLY A 192 -6.76 1.79 2.42
N GLY A 193 -6.99 2.19 1.18
CA GLY A 193 -8.31 2.05 0.56
C GLY A 193 -8.30 2.14 -0.95
N ILE A 194 -9.51 2.22 -1.50
CA ILE A 194 -9.79 2.28 -2.92
C ILE A 194 -10.58 3.55 -3.18
N VAL A 195 -10.21 4.29 -4.22
CA VAL A 195 -10.91 5.49 -4.67
C VAL A 195 -11.42 5.33 -6.11
N GLY A 196 -12.49 6.03 -6.44
CA GLY A 196 -13.18 5.91 -7.71
C GLY A 196 -14.32 4.88 -7.69
N MET A 197 -14.83 4.50 -6.51
CA MET A 197 -15.96 3.59 -6.33
C MET A 197 -17.32 4.32 -6.34
N GLY A 198 -17.33 5.62 -6.65
CA GLY A 198 -18.52 6.47 -6.60
C GLY A 198 -18.61 7.35 -5.34
N GLU A 199 -17.62 7.27 -4.47
CA GLU A 199 -17.52 8.06 -3.26
C GLU A 199 -17.29 9.55 -3.56
N THR A 200 -17.82 10.41 -2.71
CA THR A 200 -17.60 11.87 -2.76
C THR A 200 -16.19 12.24 -2.24
N ARG A 201 -15.77 13.49 -2.50
CA ARG A 201 -14.53 14.01 -1.90
C ARG A 201 -14.58 14.00 -0.37
N ALA A 202 -15.72 14.33 0.25
CA ALA A 202 -15.89 14.25 1.70
C ALA A 202 -15.67 12.83 2.24
N GLN A 203 -16.12 11.82 1.51
CA GLN A 203 -15.88 10.41 1.88
C GLN A 203 -14.41 10.02 1.68
N ARG A 204 -13.68 10.54 0.67
CA ARG A 204 -12.23 10.35 0.58
C ARG A 204 -11.49 10.97 1.77
N VAL A 205 -11.93 12.16 2.21
CA VAL A 205 -11.46 12.77 3.46
C VAL A 205 -11.76 11.86 4.65
N GLY A 206 -12.98 11.30 4.74
CA GLY A 206 -13.38 10.35 5.79
C GLY A 206 -12.48 9.10 5.87
N LEU A 207 -12.08 8.54 4.71
CA LEU A 207 -11.13 7.43 4.68
C LEU A 207 -9.75 7.85 5.22
N LEU A 208 -9.20 8.99 4.77
CA LEU A 208 -7.90 9.45 5.28
C LEU A 208 -7.95 9.84 6.75
N LEU A 209 -9.05 10.43 7.21
CA LEU A 209 -9.27 10.73 8.62
C LEU A 209 -9.24 9.45 9.46
N ALA A 210 -9.98 8.41 9.04
CA ALA A 210 -10.00 7.13 9.73
C ALA A 210 -8.59 6.49 9.84
N LEU A 211 -7.77 6.61 8.79
CA LEU A 211 -6.39 6.12 8.80
C LEU A 211 -5.48 6.97 9.69
N ALA A 212 -5.56 8.29 9.59
CA ALA A 212 -4.69 9.23 10.28
C ALA A 212 -5.00 9.38 11.78
N THR A 213 -6.18 8.95 12.22
CA THR A 213 -6.60 8.96 13.63
C THR A 213 -6.49 7.59 14.31
N LEU A 214 -5.96 6.57 13.63
CA LEU A 214 -5.61 5.31 14.27
C LEU A 214 -4.61 5.53 15.43
N PRO A 215 -4.59 4.68 16.46
CA PRO A 215 -3.64 4.78 17.57
C PRO A 215 -2.17 4.87 17.16
N ALA A 216 -1.83 4.25 16.02
CA ALA A 216 -0.59 4.47 15.29
C ALA A 216 -0.92 4.56 13.80
N HIS A 217 -0.25 5.46 13.07
CA HIS A 217 -0.41 5.51 11.62
C HIS A 217 -0.01 4.15 11.00
N PRO A 218 -0.69 3.70 9.94
CA PRO A 218 -0.22 2.53 9.21
C PRO A 218 1.19 2.76 8.69
N ASP A 219 2.06 1.75 8.81
CA ASP A 219 3.43 1.82 8.28
C ASP A 219 3.44 1.91 6.75
N SER A 220 2.41 1.36 6.10
CA SER A 220 2.20 1.46 4.66
C SER A 220 0.74 1.77 4.35
N VAL A 221 0.50 2.76 3.47
CA VAL A 221 -0.83 3.23 3.07
C VAL A 221 -1.01 3.02 1.57
N PRO A 222 -1.53 1.86 1.13
CA PRO A 222 -1.86 1.64 -0.26
C PRO A 222 -3.08 2.47 -0.68
N ILE A 223 -2.91 3.31 -1.68
CA ILE A 223 -3.99 4.01 -2.37
C ILE A 223 -4.22 3.31 -3.70
N ASN A 224 -5.38 2.69 -3.84
CA ASN A 224 -5.79 1.98 -5.04
C ASN A 224 -6.75 2.87 -5.86
N LYS A 225 -6.54 2.97 -7.16
CA LYS A 225 -7.60 3.41 -8.08
C LYS A 225 -8.46 2.18 -8.42
N LEU A 226 -9.77 2.33 -8.43
CA LEU A 226 -10.67 1.24 -8.83
C LEU A 226 -10.26 0.68 -10.20
N VAL A 227 -10.05 -0.62 -10.25
CA VAL A 227 -9.94 -1.37 -11.51
C VAL A 227 -11.30 -1.98 -11.79
N GLN A 228 -11.93 -1.52 -12.85
CA GLN A 228 -13.25 -2.00 -13.23
C GLN A 228 -13.14 -3.38 -13.88
N VAL A 229 -13.72 -4.38 -13.24
CA VAL A 229 -13.71 -5.77 -13.75
C VAL A 229 -15.12 -6.19 -14.15
N ALA A 230 -15.28 -6.66 -15.38
CA ALA A 230 -16.56 -7.16 -15.87
C ALA A 230 -17.13 -8.25 -14.94
N GLY A 231 -18.41 -8.16 -14.65
CA GLY A 231 -19.12 -9.07 -13.73
C GLY A 231 -19.10 -8.65 -12.27
N THR A 232 -18.35 -7.59 -11.90
CA THR A 232 -18.46 -6.97 -10.56
C THR A 232 -19.51 -5.84 -10.57
N PRO A 233 -20.15 -5.54 -9.41
CA PRO A 233 -21.14 -4.46 -9.32
C PRO A 233 -20.62 -3.07 -9.72
N LEU A 234 -19.33 -2.79 -9.51
CA LEU A 234 -18.73 -1.50 -9.85
C LEU A 234 -18.17 -1.41 -11.28
N HIS A 235 -18.42 -2.44 -12.11
CA HIS A 235 -18.11 -2.34 -13.54
C HIS A 235 -19.01 -1.30 -14.22
N GLY A 236 -18.42 -0.37 -14.97
CA GLY A 236 -19.14 0.73 -15.62
C GLY A 236 -19.32 1.97 -14.71
N SER A 237 -18.69 2.01 -13.53
CA SER A 237 -18.65 3.21 -12.69
C SER A 237 -17.96 4.37 -13.41
N ALA A 238 -18.30 5.61 -13.05
CA ALA A 238 -17.63 6.79 -13.58
C ALA A 238 -16.15 6.79 -13.23
N GLU A 239 -15.32 7.20 -14.19
CA GLU A 239 -13.88 7.32 -13.96
C GLU A 239 -13.57 8.44 -12.97
N LEU A 240 -12.64 8.17 -12.06
CA LEU A 240 -12.12 9.18 -11.15
C LEU A 240 -11.23 10.18 -11.90
N ASP A 241 -11.46 11.47 -11.67
CA ASP A 241 -10.58 12.54 -12.16
C ASP A 241 -9.12 12.25 -11.69
N PRO A 242 -8.14 12.25 -12.61
CA PRO A 242 -6.74 11.99 -12.27
C PRO A 242 -6.18 12.93 -11.20
N PHE A 243 -6.58 14.20 -11.20
CA PHE A 243 -6.14 15.19 -10.20
C PHE A 243 -6.71 14.87 -8.81
N GLU A 244 -7.92 14.32 -8.71
CA GLU A 244 -8.48 13.84 -7.44
C GLU A 244 -7.65 12.68 -6.86
N PHE A 245 -7.16 11.77 -7.71
CA PHE A 245 -6.27 10.70 -7.27
C PHE A 245 -4.95 11.26 -6.73
N VAL A 246 -4.33 12.22 -7.41
CA VAL A 246 -3.09 12.87 -6.92
C VAL A 246 -3.34 13.62 -5.62
N ARG A 247 -4.49 14.31 -5.47
CA ARG A 247 -4.88 14.96 -4.20
C ARG A 247 -4.95 13.96 -3.05
N MET A 248 -5.50 12.76 -3.31
CA MET A 248 -5.57 11.70 -2.31
C MET A 248 -4.17 11.29 -1.82
N ILE A 249 -3.21 11.12 -2.74
CA ILE A 249 -1.80 10.83 -2.42
C ILE A 249 -1.18 11.98 -1.58
N ALA A 250 -1.37 13.22 -2.02
CA ALA A 250 -0.78 14.39 -1.36
C ALA A 250 -1.30 14.58 0.07
N VAL A 251 -2.63 14.46 0.25
CA VAL A 251 -3.23 14.58 1.60
C VAL A 251 -2.83 13.40 2.48
N ALA A 252 -2.74 12.17 1.94
CA ALA A 252 -2.24 11.01 2.68
C ALA A 252 -0.81 11.25 3.18
N ARG A 253 0.09 11.80 2.35
CA ARG A 253 1.47 12.15 2.74
C ARG A 253 1.52 13.19 3.85
N ILE A 254 0.70 14.25 3.76
CA ILE A 254 0.66 15.31 4.79
C ILE A 254 0.10 14.77 6.11
N ALA A 255 -0.98 13.99 6.05
CA ALA A 255 -1.66 13.48 7.24
C ALA A 255 -0.86 12.37 7.96
N MET A 256 -0.13 11.56 7.20
CA MET A 256 0.65 10.41 7.70
C MET A 256 2.11 10.51 7.20
N PRO A 257 2.90 11.43 7.74
CA PRO A 257 4.17 11.85 7.16
C PRO A 257 5.25 10.76 7.11
N ARG A 258 5.19 9.75 7.99
CA ARG A 258 6.15 8.65 8.06
C ARG A 258 5.69 7.36 7.38
N SER A 259 4.46 7.31 6.88
CA SER A 259 3.93 6.13 6.20
C SER A 259 4.53 5.98 4.80
N MET A 260 4.75 4.74 4.36
CA MET A 260 4.98 4.45 2.95
C MET A 260 3.67 4.63 2.18
N VAL A 261 3.53 5.71 1.41
CA VAL A 261 2.35 5.92 0.57
C VAL A 261 2.54 5.16 -0.74
N ARG A 262 1.70 4.14 -0.96
CA ARG A 262 1.86 3.22 -2.07
C ARG A 262 0.88 3.49 -3.21
N LEU A 263 1.40 3.65 -4.42
CA LEU A 263 0.62 3.48 -5.64
C LEU A 263 0.39 1.98 -5.83
N SER A 264 -0.86 1.58 -5.71
CA SER A 264 -1.24 0.17 -5.72
C SER A 264 -2.04 -0.18 -7.00
N ALA A 265 -3.25 -0.73 -6.91
CA ALA A 265 -4.03 -1.09 -8.09
C ALA A 265 -4.40 0.14 -8.96
N GLY A 266 -4.59 -0.11 -10.26
CA GLY A 266 -4.99 0.90 -11.25
C GLY A 266 -3.83 1.60 -11.97
N ARG A 267 -2.58 1.28 -11.65
CA ARG A 267 -1.38 1.89 -12.28
C ARG A 267 -1.24 1.59 -13.77
N GLU A 268 -1.69 0.42 -14.22
CA GLU A 268 -1.62 0.03 -15.63
C GLU A 268 -2.33 1.03 -16.55
N ALA A 269 -3.45 1.60 -16.08
CA ALA A 269 -4.23 2.60 -16.81
C ALA A 269 -3.75 4.05 -16.60
N MET A 270 -2.69 4.28 -15.82
CA MET A 270 -2.13 5.61 -15.58
C MET A 270 -1.06 5.94 -16.62
N SER A 271 -1.07 7.20 -17.09
CA SER A 271 0.06 7.72 -17.88
C SER A 271 1.32 7.87 -17.01
N ASP A 272 2.48 7.96 -17.65
CA ASP A 272 3.76 8.19 -16.97
C ASP A 272 3.75 9.54 -16.22
N GLU A 273 3.12 10.58 -16.82
CA GLU A 273 2.99 11.91 -16.22
C GLU A 273 2.12 11.88 -14.96
N LEU A 274 1.02 11.11 -14.96
CA LEU A 274 0.16 10.96 -13.77
C LEU A 274 0.94 10.23 -12.65
N GLN A 275 1.69 9.18 -12.96
CA GLN A 275 2.53 8.51 -11.99
C GLN A 275 3.63 9.43 -11.45
N ALA A 276 4.27 10.24 -12.31
CA ALA A 276 5.27 11.24 -11.90
C ALA A 276 4.67 12.28 -10.94
N LEU A 277 3.45 12.77 -11.20
CA LEU A 277 2.73 13.64 -10.27
C LEU A 277 2.45 12.97 -8.93
N CYS A 278 2.12 11.67 -8.93
CA CYS A 278 1.92 10.92 -7.68
C CYS A 278 3.23 10.80 -6.88
N PHE A 279 4.37 10.55 -7.51
CA PHE A 279 5.69 10.54 -6.83
C PHE A 279 6.03 11.94 -6.29
N LEU A 280 5.79 13.01 -7.06
CA LEU A 280 5.95 14.38 -6.59
C LEU A 280 5.04 14.69 -5.39
N ALA A 281 3.81 14.18 -5.38
CA ALA A 281 2.85 14.29 -4.29
C ALA A 281 3.21 13.44 -3.05
N GLY A 282 4.32 12.69 -3.10
CA GLY A 282 4.84 11.96 -1.96
C GLY A 282 4.54 10.47 -1.94
N ALA A 283 4.07 9.86 -3.04
CA ALA A 283 4.10 8.42 -3.18
C ALA A 283 5.56 7.94 -3.21
N ASN A 284 5.88 6.89 -2.46
CA ASN A 284 7.21 6.33 -2.35
C ASN A 284 7.23 4.80 -2.27
N SER A 285 6.17 4.16 -2.71
CA SER A 285 6.10 2.69 -2.80
C SER A 285 5.21 2.27 -3.97
N ILE A 286 5.56 1.18 -4.64
CA ILE A 286 4.78 0.57 -5.72
C ILE A 286 4.68 -0.95 -5.55
N PHE A 287 3.66 -1.53 -6.19
CA PHE A 287 3.72 -2.94 -6.57
C PHE A 287 4.34 -3.09 -7.95
N HIS A 288 5.27 -4.01 -8.06
CA HIS A 288 6.07 -4.33 -9.23
C HIS A 288 5.77 -5.75 -9.72
N GLY A 289 5.86 -5.97 -11.04
CA GLY A 289 5.52 -7.23 -11.68
C GLY A 289 4.19 -7.15 -12.44
N ASP A 290 4.02 -8.00 -13.42
CA ASP A 290 2.99 -7.92 -14.47
C ASP A 290 1.56 -8.05 -13.94
N LYS A 291 1.40 -8.57 -12.74
CA LYS A 291 0.09 -8.88 -12.17
C LYS A 291 0.04 -8.62 -10.66
N LEU A 292 -1.05 -8.03 -10.21
CA LEU A 292 -1.47 -8.04 -8.81
C LEU A 292 -2.18 -9.37 -8.48
N LEU A 293 -3.18 -9.38 -7.60
CA LEU A 293 -3.89 -10.63 -7.26
C LEU A 293 -4.60 -11.24 -8.48
N THR A 294 -5.37 -10.44 -9.21
CA THR A 294 -6.17 -10.88 -10.38
C THR A 294 -6.22 -9.88 -11.51
N THR A 295 -5.72 -8.66 -11.30
CA THR A 295 -5.70 -7.57 -12.28
C THR A 295 -4.29 -7.35 -12.81
N GLY A 296 -4.17 -6.78 -14.00
CA GLY A 296 -2.90 -6.34 -14.57
C GLY A 296 -2.20 -5.27 -13.72
N ASN A 297 -0.91 -5.15 -13.94
CA ASN A 297 -0.04 -4.15 -13.35
C ASN A 297 1.03 -3.79 -14.40
N PRO A 298 1.63 -2.60 -14.39
CA PRO A 298 2.71 -2.28 -15.31
C PRO A 298 3.82 -3.34 -15.26
N GLU A 299 4.31 -3.71 -16.44
CA GLU A 299 5.43 -4.65 -16.54
C GLU A 299 6.67 -4.11 -15.83
N SER A 300 7.49 -5.03 -15.31
CA SER A 300 8.70 -4.68 -14.56
C SER A 300 9.64 -3.75 -15.31
N GLU A 301 9.83 -3.99 -16.60
CA GLU A 301 10.69 -3.15 -17.46
C GLU A 301 10.13 -1.73 -17.61
N ARG A 302 8.80 -1.57 -17.69
CA ARG A 302 8.16 -0.26 -17.79
C ARG A 302 8.36 0.56 -16.51
N ASP A 303 8.27 -0.06 -15.34
CA ASP A 303 8.53 0.62 -14.07
C ASP A 303 9.99 1.10 -13.99
N MET A 304 10.95 0.25 -14.35
CA MET A 304 12.36 0.63 -14.30
C MET A 304 12.70 1.71 -15.34
N ALA A 305 12.09 1.67 -16.54
CA ALA A 305 12.25 2.71 -17.55
C ALA A 305 11.67 4.06 -17.05
N LEU A 306 10.52 4.05 -16.39
CA LEU A 306 9.95 5.25 -15.79
C LEU A 306 10.85 5.81 -14.67
N PHE A 307 11.36 4.96 -13.80
CA PHE A 307 12.29 5.36 -12.74
C PHE A 307 13.55 6.01 -13.31
N ALA A 308 14.16 5.40 -14.32
CA ALA A 308 15.34 5.97 -14.99
C ALA A 308 15.06 7.37 -15.57
N ARG A 309 13.91 7.58 -16.22
CA ARG A 309 13.49 8.88 -16.77
C ARG A 309 13.24 9.93 -15.69
N LEU A 310 12.79 9.52 -14.51
CA LEU A 310 12.48 10.42 -13.38
C LEU A 310 13.66 10.58 -12.41
N GLY A 311 14.75 9.85 -12.57
CA GLY A 311 15.88 9.84 -11.63
C GLY A 311 15.54 9.14 -10.32
N LEU A 312 14.56 8.22 -10.32
CA LEU A 312 14.16 7.45 -9.16
C LEU A 312 14.94 6.13 -9.09
N GLN A 313 15.05 5.57 -7.88
CA GLN A 313 15.75 4.31 -7.64
C GLN A 313 14.94 3.40 -6.72
N PRO A 314 14.99 2.08 -6.91
CA PRO A 314 14.46 1.14 -5.94
C PRO A 314 15.15 1.30 -4.59
N MET A 315 14.35 1.39 -3.52
CA MET A 315 14.84 1.44 -2.14
C MET A 315 15.51 0.11 -1.79
N ALA A 316 16.74 0.18 -1.28
CA ALA A 316 17.44 -1.01 -0.78
C ALA A 316 16.73 -1.57 0.48
N VAL A 317 16.80 -2.89 0.66
CA VAL A 317 16.39 -3.53 1.92
C VAL A 317 17.35 -3.09 3.01
N GLN A 318 16.86 -2.41 4.03
CA GLN A 318 17.66 -2.09 5.21
C GLN A 318 17.61 -3.29 6.16
N VAL A 319 18.68 -4.05 6.21
CA VAL A 319 18.88 -5.12 7.19
C VAL A 319 19.85 -4.57 8.24
N ASP A 320 19.43 -4.54 9.51
CA ASP A 320 20.36 -4.21 10.59
C ASP A 320 21.39 -5.33 10.80
N ALA A 321 22.45 -5.04 11.59
CA ALA A 321 23.51 -6.00 11.87
C ALA A 321 23.02 -7.27 12.60
N ASP A 322 21.81 -7.22 13.19
CA ASP A 322 21.17 -8.32 13.92
C ASP A 322 20.08 -9.03 13.08
N GLY A 323 19.90 -8.63 11.80
CA GLY A 323 18.94 -9.23 10.88
C GLY A 323 17.50 -8.77 11.11
N HIS A 324 17.27 -7.74 11.92
CA HIS A 324 15.96 -7.12 12.12
C HIS A 324 15.79 -5.91 11.21
N ASP A 325 14.67 -5.88 10.51
CA ASP A 325 14.29 -4.77 9.62
C ASP A 325 13.70 -3.61 10.44
N HIS A 326 14.45 -2.53 10.51
CA HIS A 326 13.92 -1.23 10.94
C HIS A 326 13.44 -0.47 9.69
N GLY A 327 12.16 -0.59 9.35
CA GLY A 327 11.53 0.20 8.28
C GLY A 327 11.97 1.65 8.34
N GLY A 328 12.77 2.05 7.35
CA GLY A 328 13.65 3.20 7.36
C GLY A 328 13.00 4.52 7.72
N THR A 329 13.32 5.02 8.90
CA THR A 329 13.49 6.45 9.15
C THR A 329 14.95 6.76 8.92
N VAL A 330 15.33 7.19 7.73
CA VAL A 330 16.66 7.75 7.49
C VAL A 330 16.68 9.14 8.12
N HIS A 331 17.27 9.26 9.29
CA HIS A 331 17.86 10.55 9.67
C HIS A 331 19.10 10.74 8.79
N ALA A 332 18.93 11.40 7.64
CA ALA A 332 20.06 11.92 6.91
C ALA A 332 20.61 13.10 7.74
N ASP A 333 21.72 12.87 8.44
CA ASP A 333 22.62 13.96 8.82
C ASP A 333 23.13 14.56 7.50
N ILE A 334 22.46 15.61 7.04
CA ILE A 334 22.97 16.46 5.96
C ILE A 334 24.11 17.26 6.59
N SER A 335 25.34 16.70 6.52
CA SER A 335 26.54 17.50 6.67
C SER A 335 26.56 18.55 5.56
N ALA A 336 26.50 19.82 5.96
CA ALA A 336 26.61 20.98 5.09
C ALA A 336 28.04 21.11 4.59
N ASP A 337 28.41 20.39 3.52
CA ASP A 337 29.60 20.63 2.73
C ASP A 337 29.23 20.48 1.24
N GLY A 338 28.63 21.52 0.71
CA GLY A 338 28.48 21.71 -0.73
C GLY A 338 29.57 22.64 -1.25
N PRO A 339 30.14 22.36 -2.45
CA PRO A 339 31.17 23.24 -3.02
C PRO A 339 30.59 24.61 -3.37
N GLY A 340 31.23 25.66 -2.83
CA GLY A 340 30.88 27.04 -3.08
C GLY A 340 30.90 27.37 -4.58
N CYS A 341 29.79 27.86 -5.09
CA CYS A 341 29.68 28.42 -6.43
C CYS A 341 30.33 29.82 -6.43
N GLY A 342 31.59 29.88 -6.86
CA GLY A 342 32.29 31.14 -7.08
C GLY A 342 31.74 31.86 -8.31
N CYS A 343 30.91 32.89 -8.09
CA CYS A 343 30.61 33.87 -9.14
C CYS A 343 31.80 34.81 -9.32
N ALA A 344 32.62 34.61 -10.36
CA ALA A 344 33.57 35.60 -10.83
C ALA A 344 32.81 36.66 -11.60
N HIS A 345 32.84 37.92 -11.10
CA HIS A 345 32.53 39.11 -11.87
C HIS A 345 33.74 39.36 -12.80
N ALA A 346 33.49 39.43 -14.10
CA ALA A 346 34.39 40.05 -15.06
C ALA A 346 33.72 41.29 -15.65
N ALA A 347 34.47 42.38 -15.62
CA ALA A 347 34.14 43.70 -16.12
C ALA A 347 33.86 43.75 -17.64
#